data_b0b446522f0a4fb16b76256280469883
#
_entry.id   b0b446522f0a4fb16b76256280469883
#
_cell.length_a   1.000
_cell.length_b   1.000
_cell.length_c   1.000
_cell.angle_alpha   90.00
_cell.angle_beta   90.00
_cell.angle_gamma   90.00
#
_symmetry.space_group_name_H-M   'P 1'
#
loop_
_entity.id
_entity.type
_entity.pdbx_description
1 polymer ?
#
loop_
_entity_poly.entity_id
_entity_poly.type
_entity_poly.pdbx_seq_one_letter_code
_entity_poly.pdbx_strand_id
1 'polypeptide(L)'
;MKLSARSCASIFAVAALSTIGLLGQAQGSRSPKQIALTEDGFPYVRGEYLVKVRSSAALERLLDNQFETAGAVSRKVPVLNSKSGTWYKINLADDHKLRDAILSARESADVIYAEPNYIYHTTSQNEKNIPMPGKGGKGGPDYKEAPTLPVPPVADPQISGMYGLSKIGAQQAWQITSGSSKVLVADIDTGVDYNHQDLINNMWRNPAEVAGDGIDNDANGYIDDIVGWDFRDKDARPFDDNSHGSHTSGTIAATGGNGIGVSGVAQQASIMALRFLGGSQGSGSLEDAIKAIDYATENGAQIMSNSWGGGGYSQAMFDAISRANDKGILFVAAAGNSGTDNDSKPQYPASYQLPNVLTVAATDSADKLASFSCYGVKAVHLAAPGVKILSTTPGDKYASLSGTSMAAPHVTGAAVLLKTAYPKMKAKELKAVLMDSVEQLGALEGKVSTGGRLNISKAFAISKAMFGESESGN
;
A
#
# COMPACT_ATOMS: atom_id res chain seq x y z
N MET A 1 23.57 -27.99 -51.93
CA MET A 1 22.65 -26.87 -52.27
C MET A 1 22.23 -26.16 -50.97
N LYS A 2 22.74 -24.97 -50.79
CA LYS A 2 22.45 -24.10 -49.65
C LYS A 2 21.12 -23.40 -49.89
N LEU A 3 20.19 -23.40 -48.93
CA LEU A 3 19.13 -22.41 -48.84
C LEU A 3 18.96 -22.00 -47.38
N SER A 4 19.05 -20.70 -47.23
CA SER A 4 19.17 -19.92 -46.02
C SER A 4 17.85 -19.81 -45.24
N ALA A 5 17.96 -19.90 -43.93
CA ALA A 5 16.95 -19.40 -43.00
C ALA A 5 17.01 -17.87 -42.94
N ARG A 6 15.91 -17.21 -43.26
CA ARG A 6 15.67 -15.78 -42.91
C ARG A 6 14.23 -15.61 -42.49
N SER A 7 14.11 -14.99 -41.31
CA SER A 7 13.02 -14.07 -40.85
C SER A 7 11.59 -14.64 -40.73
N CYS A 8 11.20 -14.87 -39.51
CA CYS A 8 9.85 -14.63 -39.01
C CYS A 8 9.97 -14.06 -37.57
N ALA A 9 10.31 -12.77 -37.53
CA ALA A 9 10.13 -11.94 -36.33
C ALA A 9 9.55 -10.63 -36.84
N SER A 10 8.32 -10.40 -36.57
CA SER A 10 7.54 -9.16 -36.66
C SER A 10 6.16 -9.46 -37.21
N ILE A 11 5.18 -9.47 -36.36
CA ILE A 11 3.77 -9.06 -36.52
C ILE A 11 3.01 -9.62 -35.30
N PHE A 12 3.06 -8.88 -34.18
CA PHE A 12 2.05 -8.90 -33.10
C PHE A 12 2.32 -7.74 -32.14
N ALA A 13 2.15 -6.52 -32.61
CA ALA A 13 2.20 -5.32 -31.77
C ALA A 13 1.48 -4.13 -32.41
N VAL A 14 0.28 -4.33 -32.96
CA VAL A 14 -0.61 -3.22 -33.33
C VAL A 14 -2.04 -3.72 -33.30
N ALA A 15 -2.66 -3.78 -32.14
CA ALA A 15 -4.12 -3.85 -32.01
C ALA A 15 -4.57 -3.68 -30.54
N ALA A 16 -4.23 -2.54 -29.91
CA ALA A 16 -4.85 -2.15 -28.63
C ALA A 16 -4.82 -0.62 -28.40
N LEU A 17 -4.92 0.18 -29.45
CA LEU A 17 -4.85 1.65 -29.34
C LEU A 17 -5.97 2.37 -30.11
N SER A 18 -7.17 1.82 -30.19
CA SER A 18 -8.26 2.49 -30.91
C SER A 18 -9.64 2.38 -30.23
N THR A 19 -9.73 2.63 -28.91
CA THR A 19 -11.01 2.95 -28.26
C THR A 19 -10.81 3.82 -27.00
N ILE A 20 -10.20 5.00 -27.16
CA ILE A 20 -10.40 6.11 -26.22
C ILE A 20 -10.77 7.31 -27.08
N GLY A 21 -12.02 7.35 -27.48
CA GLY A 21 -12.63 8.47 -28.16
C GLY A 21 -13.76 9.03 -27.31
N LEU A 22 -13.66 10.32 -27.01
CA LEU A 22 -14.72 11.27 -26.65
C LEU A 22 -15.73 10.89 -25.57
N LEU A 23 -15.57 11.46 -24.39
CA LEU A 23 -16.70 11.85 -23.54
C LEU A 23 -16.39 13.17 -22.81
N GLY A 24 -17.19 14.18 -23.14
CA GLY A 24 -17.72 15.27 -22.35
C GLY A 24 -16.78 16.11 -21.49
N GLN A 25 -16.65 17.38 -21.86
CA GLN A 25 -16.16 18.46 -21.01
C GLN A 25 -17.02 18.61 -19.76
N ALA A 26 -16.43 18.40 -18.58
CA ALA A 26 -16.90 18.91 -17.30
C ALA A 26 -15.82 19.81 -16.71
N GLN A 27 -16.16 21.06 -16.51
CA GLN A 27 -15.31 22.09 -15.90
C GLN A 27 -14.91 21.66 -14.48
N GLY A 28 -13.59 21.70 -14.19
CA GLY A 28 -13.05 21.61 -12.83
C GLY A 28 -12.13 20.42 -12.51
N SER A 29 -11.87 19.50 -13.44
CA SER A 29 -10.86 18.46 -13.21
C SER A 29 -9.51 18.88 -13.80
N ARG A 30 -8.40 18.72 -13.04
CA ARG A 30 -7.04 18.72 -13.62
C ARG A 30 -7.08 17.84 -14.86
N SER A 31 -6.54 18.34 -15.97
CA SER A 31 -6.30 17.51 -17.17
C SER A 31 -5.69 16.19 -16.72
N PRO A 32 -6.19 15.03 -17.18
CA PRO A 32 -5.59 13.76 -16.79
C PRO A 32 -4.09 13.85 -17.13
N LYS A 33 -3.25 13.64 -16.11
CA LYS A 33 -1.79 13.60 -16.32
C LYS A 33 -1.55 12.57 -17.40
N GLN A 34 -0.91 12.97 -18.49
CA GLN A 34 -0.65 12.02 -19.58
C GLN A 34 0.29 10.95 -19.06
N ILE A 35 -0.08 9.69 -19.29
CA ILE A 35 0.72 8.53 -18.94
C ILE A 35 1.67 8.23 -20.10
N ALA A 36 2.93 7.95 -19.78
CA ALA A 36 3.92 7.43 -20.71
C ALA A 36 4.43 6.08 -20.22
N LEU A 37 5.13 5.35 -21.06
CA LEU A 37 5.77 4.07 -20.72
C LEU A 37 7.28 4.20 -20.81
N THR A 38 8.00 3.58 -19.86
CA THR A 38 9.44 3.37 -19.98
C THR A 38 9.75 2.35 -21.07
N GLU A 39 11.02 2.16 -21.44
CA GLU A 39 11.44 1.12 -22.39
C GLU A 39 11.03 -0.28 -21.94
N ASP A 40 11.07 -0.53 -20.61
CA ASP A 40 10.66 -1.78 -19.99
C ASP A 40 9.14 -1.89 -19.80
N GLY A 41 8.36 -0.92 -20.28
CA GLY A 41 6.89 -0.93 -20.28
C GLY A 41 6.23 -0.48 -18.99
N PHE A 42 6.94 0.11 -18.02
CA PHE A 42 6.35 0.63 -16.79
C PHE A 42 5.69 1.98 -16.98
N PRO A 43 4.45 2.19 -16.48
CA PRO A 43 3.76 3.46 -16.59
C PRO A 43 4.36 4.51 -15.66
N TYR A 44 4.47 5.76 -16.14
CA TYR A 44 4.92 6.91 -15.35
C TYR A 44 4.16 8.18 -15.74
N VAL A 45 4.20 9.18 -14.88
CA VAL A 45 3.62 10.49 -15.14
C VAL A 45 4.49 11.22 -16.16
N ARG A 46 3.97 11.42 -17.38
CA ARG A 46 4.68 12.06 -18.47
C ARG A 46 5.23 13.42 -18.06
N GLY A 47 6.50 13.64 -18.33
CA GLY A 47 7.18 14.89 -18.00
C GLY A 47 7.49 15.08 -16.51
N GLU A 48 7.41 14.05 -15.68
CA GLU A 48 7.77 14.09 -14.26
C GLU A 48 8.86 13.07 -13.93
N TYR A 49 9.97 13.55 -13.33
CA TYR A 49 11.07 12.73 -12.86
C TYR A 49 11.46 13.10 -11.42
N LEU A 50 11.92 12.11 -10.69
CA LEU A 50 12.52 12.27 -9.37
C LEU A 50 14.04 12.23 -9.51
N VAL A 51 14.72 13.23 -8.96
CA VAL A 51 16.19 13.36 -9.04
C VAL A 51 16.75 13.53 -7.64
N LYS A 52 17.70 12.68 -7.27
CA LYS A 52 18.48 12.79 -6.04
C LYS A 52 19.78 13.49 -6.31
N VAL A 53 20.05 14.60 -5.64
CA VAL A 53 21.27 15.39 -5.77
C VAL A 53 22.03 15.46 -4.45
N ARG A 54 23.35 15.70 -4.52
CA ARG A 54 24.22 15.78 -3.34
C ARG A 54 23.95 17.01 -2.48
N SER A 55 23.54 18.12 -3.08
CA SER A 55 23.27 19.38 -2.41
C SER A 55 22.32 20.26 -3.21
N SER A 56 21.74 21.30 -2.59
CA SER A 56 20.97 22.29 -3.30
C SER A 56 21.77 23.05 -4.35
N ALA A 57 23.05 23.32 -4.10
CA ALA A 57 23.95 23.91 -5.08
C ALA A 57 24.18 22.99 -6.30
N ALA A 58 24.18 21.67 -6.13
CA ALA A 58 24.23 20.70 -7.20
C ALA A 58 22.95 20.75 -8.06
N LEU A 59 21.79 20.93 -7.44
CA LEU A 59 20.53 21.13 -8.16
C LEU A 59 20.55 22.40 -9.01
N GLU A 60 21.01 23.54 -8.46
CA GLU A 60 21.12 24.80 -9.20
C GLU A 60 21.99 24.63 -10.46
N ARG A 61 23.20 24.06 -10.31
CA ARG A 61 24.08 23.79 -11.47
C ARG A 61 23.42 22.88 -12.50
N LEU A 62 22.66 21.88 -12.06
CA LEU A 62 21.95 20.97 -12.94
C LEU A 62 20.85 21.69 -13.73
N LEU A 63 20.11 22.57 -13.04
CA LEU A 63 19.04 23.36 -13.66
C LEU A 63 19.61 24.35 -14.70
N ASP A 64 20.67 25.10 -14.34
CA ASP A 64 21.29 26.11 -15.19
C ASP A 64 21.94 25.49 -16.45
N ASN A 65 22.61 24.34 -16.33
CA ASN A 65 23.39 23.76 -17.41
C ASN A 65 22.60 22.85 -18.36
N GLN A 66 21.57 22.17 -17.88
CA GLN A 66 20.91 21.10 -18.63
C GLN A 66 19.40 21.31 -18.82
N PHE A 67 18.75 22.04 -17.93
CA PHE A 67 17.29 22.17 -17.92
C PHE A 67 16.78 23.55 -18.37
N GLU A 68 17.54 24.64 -18.23
CA GLU A 68 17.16 25.96 -18.76
C GLU A 68 16.99 25.95 -20.28
N THR A 69 17.90 25.30 -20.98
CA THR A 69 17.82 25.14 -22.45
C THR A 69 16.63 24.29 -22.90
N ALA A 70 16.08 23.48 -22.02
CA ALA A 70 14.93 22.61 -22.27
C ALA A 70 13.58 23.24 -21.86
N GLY A 71 13.56 24.46 -21.25
CA GLY A 71 12.34 25.14 -20.79
C GLY A 71 11.73 24.48 -19.54
N ALA A 72 12.57 23.90 -18.68
CA ALA A 72 12.13 23.22 -17.47
C ALA A 72 11.62 24.19 -16.40
N VAL A 73 10.39 24.03 -15.95
CA VAL A 73 9.88 24.65 -14.75
C VAL A 73 10.13 23.67 -13.59
N SER A 74 11.27 23.81 -12.91
CA SER A 74 11.52 23.04 -11.71
C SER A 74 10.64 23.56 -10.57
N ARG A 75 9.72 22.74 -10.06
CA ARG A 75 9.28 22.89 -8.68
C ARG A 75 10.31 22.18 -7.82
N LYS A 76 11.06 22.93 -7.01
CA LYS A 76 11.79 22.41 -5.86
C LYS A 76 10.77 21.87 -4.88
N VAL A 77 10.33 20.64 -5.06
CA VAL A 77 9.59 19.94 -4.02
C VAL A 77 10.60 18.99 -3.41
N PRO A 78 11.16 19.29 -2.23
CA PRO A 78 11.89 18.27 -1.50
C PRO A 78 10.90 17.14 -1.24
N VAL A 79 11.10 16.03 -1.91
CA VAL A 79 10.30 14.83 -1.69
C VAL A 79 10.82 14.15 -0.44
N LEU A 80 12.13 14.27 -0.18
CA LEU A 80 12.81 13.62 0.92
C LEU A 80 14.15 14.29 1.21
N ASN A 81 14.43 14.53 2.48
CA ASN A 81 15.77 14.82 2.97
C ASN A 81 16.40 13.51 3.50
N SER A 82 17.52 13.11 2.94
CA SER A 82 18.30 11.99 3.46
C SER A 82 19.74 12.42 3.75
N LYS A 83 20.44 11.68 4.64
CA LYS A 83 21.85 11.92 4.93
C LYS A 83 22.76 11.86 3.68
N SER A 84 22.29 11.22 2.60
CA SER A 84 23.05 11.01 1.36
C SER A 84 22.59 11.93 0.20
N GLY A 85 21.75 12.92 0.44
CA GLY A 85 21.27 13.85 -0.59
C GLY A 85 19.77 14.12 -0.49
N THR A 86 19.27 15.06 -1.29
CA THR A 86 17.87 15.46 -1.32
C THR A 86 17.23 15.05 -2.63
N TRP A 87 16.01 14.52 -2.56
CA TRP A 87 15.20 14.22 -3.72
C TRP A 87 14.36 15.42 -4.14
N TYR A 88 14.33 15.69 -5.43
CA TYR A 88 13.54 16.75 -6.05
C TYR A 88 12.69 16.18 -7.18
N LYS A 89 11.49 16.71 -7.35
CA LYS A 89 10.70 16.48 -8.55
C LYS A 89 11.00 17.54 -9.59
N ILE A 90 11.32 17.10 -10.82
CA ILE A 90 11.54 17.94 -11.99
C ILE A 90 10.40 17.71 -12.96
N ASN A 91 9.81 18.80 -13.44
CA ASN A 91 8.74 18.78 -14.42
C ASN A 91 9.19 19.47 -15.71
N LEU A 92 8.89 18.86 -16.86
CA LEU A 92 9.08 19.46 -18.19
C LEU A 92 7.91 19.10 -19.10
N ALA A 93 7.43 20.05 -19.88
CA ALA A 93 6.33 19.82 -20.81
C ALA A 93 6.71 18.86 -21.96
N ASP A 94 7.98 18.91 -22.41
CA ASP A 94 8.53 18.03 -23.43
C ASP A 94 9.24 16.83 -22.78
N ASP A 95 8.55 15.69 -22.77
CA ASP A 95 9.01 14.46 -22.15
C ASP A 95 10.30 13.90 -22.79
N HIS A 96 10.48 14.05 -24.10
CA HIS A 96 11.70 13.61 -24.78
C HIS A 96 12.92 14.43 -24.35
N LYS A 97 12.78 15.76 -24.33
CA LYS A 97 13.85 16.63 -23.85
C LYS A 97 14.18 16.40 -22.39
N LEU A 98 13.16 16.13 -21.54
CA LEU A 98 13.38 15.83 -20.14
C LEU A 98 14.14 14.51 -19.99
N ARG A 99 13.75 13.47 -20.73
CA ARG A 99 14.44 12.19 -20.73
C ARG A 99 15.91 12.33 -21.13
N ASP A 100 16.20 13.04 -22.23
CA ASP A 100 17.56 13.27 -22.70
C ASP A 100 18.39 14.05 -21.67
N ALA A 101 17.80 15.08 -21.05
CA ALA A 101 18.43 15.84 -19.98
C ALA A 101 18.69 14.98 -18.73
N ILE A 102 17.77 14.09 -18.35
CA ILE A 102 17.96 13.15 -17.25
C ILE A 102 19.06 12.13 -17.54
N LEU A 103 19.12 11.60 -18.76
CA LEU A 103 20.19 10.67 -19.16
C LEU A 103 21.55 11.35 -19.10
N SER A 104 21.66 12.57 -19.60
CA SER A 104 22.87 13.38 -19.48
C SER A 104 23.21 13.73 -18.02
N ALA A 105 22.19 14.05 -17.21
CA ALA A 105 22.36 14.35 -15.79
C ALA A 105 22.89 13.19 -14.97
N ARG A 106 22.56 11.95 -15.32
CA ARG A 106 23.10 10.74 -14.67
C ARG A 106 24.62 10.61 -14.77
N GLU A 107 25.23 11.21 -15.77
CA GLU A 107 26.69 11.26 -15.94
C GLU A 107 27.35 12.34 -15.06
N SER A 108 26.55 13.25 -14.50
CA SER A 108 27.04 14.32 -13.63
C SER A 108 27.38 13.80 -12.23
N ALA A 109 28.51 14.23 -11.69
CA ALA A 109 28.91 13.94 -10.30
C ALA A 109 27.92 14.55 -9.27
N ASP A 110 27.09 15.52 -9.66
CA ASP A 110 26.10 16.18 -8.81
C ASP A 110 24.82 15.35 -8.61
N VAL A 111 24.51 14.43 -9.54
CA VAL A 111 23.35 13.55 -9.49
C VAL A 111 23.74 12.21 -8.87
N ILE A 112 23.03 11.82 -7.81
CA ILE A 112 23.19 10.50 -7.19
C ILE A 112 22.29 9.49 -7.90
N TYR A 113 21.05 9.91 -8.23
CA TYR A 113 20.04 9.07 -8.88
C TYR A 113 19.01 9.91 -9.62
N ALA A 114 18.43 9.35 -10.66
CA ALA A 114 17.33 9.96 -11.40
C ALA A 114 16.41 8.88 -11.97
N GLU A 115 15.11 9.02 -11.80
CA GLU A 115 14.10 8.02 -12.19
C GLU A 115 12.75 8.65 -12.54
N PRO A 116 11.92 8.00 -13.38
CA PRO A 116 10.57 8.46 -13.68
C PRO A 116 9.69 8.50 -12.42
N ASN A 117 8.71 9.42 -12.38
CA ASN A 117 7.65 9.38 -11.40
C ASN A 117 6.64 8.27 -11.78
N TYR A 118 6.94 7.03 -11.41
CA TYR A 118 6.15 5.84 -11.75
C TYR A 118 4.70 5.94 -11.29
N ILE A 119 3.81 5.17 -11.92
CA ILE A 119 2.42 5.01 -11.51
C ILE A 119 2.23 3.63 -10.92
N TYR A 120 1.59 3.59 -9.76
CA TYR A 120 1.18 2.40 -9.03
C TYR A 120 -0.33 2.23 -9.07
N HIS A 121 -0.80 1.01 -8.90
CA HIS A 121 -2.22 0.66 -8.92
C HIS A 121 -2.56 -0.27 -7.75
N THR A 122 -3.83 -0.29 -7.35
CA THR A 122 -4.35 -1.31 -6.44
C THR A 122 -4.16 -2.71 -7.05
N THR A 123 -3.88 -3.70 -6.20
CA THR A 123 -3.74 -5.10 -6.62
C THR A 123 -4.99 -5.92 -6.26
N SER A 124 -6.16 -5.48 -6.74
CA SER A 124 -7.42 -6.25 -6.72
C SER A 124 -7.79 -6.71 -8.13
N GLN A 125 -8.53 -7.83 -8.22
CA GLN A 125 -9.19 -8.23 -9.46
C GLN A 125 -10.42 -7.37 -9.66
N ASN A 126 -10.64 -6.86 -10.88
CA ASN A 126 -11.83 -6.06 -11.24
C ASN A 126 -13.10 -6.91 -11.08
N GLU A 127 -13.75 -6.83 -9.95
CA GLU A 127 -15.10 -7.35 -9.76
C GLU A 127 -16.10 -6.29 -10.23
N LYS A 128 -16.82 -6.59 -11.29
CA LYS A 128 -17.66 -5.65 -12.10
C LYS A 128 -18.87 -5.06 -11.40
N ASN A 129 -19.06 -5.12 -10.10
CA ASN A 129 -20.27 -4.68 -9.43
C ASN A 129 -20.09 -4.07 -8.04
N ILE A 130 -18.92 -3.49 -7.72
CA ILE A 130 -18.83 -2.73 -6.48
C ILE A 130 -19.48 -1.37 -6.74
N PRO A 131 -20.49 -0.97 -5.96
CA PRO A 131 -21.04 0.38 -6.07
C PRO A 131 -19.91 1.38 -5.74
N MET A 132 -19.46 2.12 -6.76
CA MET A 132 -18.52 3.20 -6.54
C MET A 132 -19.19 4.22 -5.60
N PRO A 133 -18.48 4.70 -4.57
CA PRO A 133 -18.97 5.84 -3.81
C PRO A 133 -19.24 6.97 -4.78
N GLY A 134 -20.35 7.69 -4.58
CA GLY A 134 -20.70 8.86 -5.41
C GLY A 134 -19.48 9.77 -5.45
N LYS A 135 -19.24 10.44 -6.60
CA LYS A 135 -18.13 11.39 -6.76
C LYS A 135 -18.13 12.34 -5.57
N GLY A 136 -17.31 12.06 -4.58
CA GLY A 136 -16.97 13.00 -3.54
C GLY A 136 -16.34 14.20 -4.25
N GLY A 137 -16.85 15.39 -4.02
CA GLY A 137 -16.14 16.61 -4.39
C GLY A 137 -14.78 16.62 -3.67
N LYS A 138 -13.88 17.54 -4.04
CA LYS A 138 -12.67 17.77 -3.25
C LYS A 138 -13.03 17.82 -1.76
N GLY A 139 -12.34 17.01 -0.98
CA GLY A 139 -12.58 16.84 0.44
C GLY A 139 -13.69 15.79 0.70
N GLY A 140 -13.36 14.71 1.38
CA GLY A 140 -14.31 13.74 1.93
C GLY A 140 -15.28 14.42 2.92
N PRO A 141 -16.21 13.65 3.52
CA PRO A 141 -17.08 14.15 4.58
C PRO A 141 -16.25 14.51 5.82
N ASP A 142 -16.79 15.39 6.66
CA ASP A 142 -16.22 15.59 7.99
C ASP A 142 -16.25 14.28 8.76
N TYR A 143 -15.22 14.01 9.56
CA TYR A 143 -15.21 12.82 10.39
C TYR A 143 -16.22 12.96 11.55
N LYS A 144 -16.81 11.84 11.94
CA LYS A 144 -17.76 11.76 13.04
C LYS A 144 -17.06 11.25 14.30
N GLU A 145 -17.68 11.49 15.45
CA GLU A 145 -17.29 10.82 16.68
C GLU A 145 -17.70 9.35 16.65
N ALA A 146 -16.80 8.51 17.18
CA ALA A 146 -17.06 7.08 17.27
C ALA A 146 -18.17 6.78 18.29
N PRO A 147 -19.13 5.89 17.97
CA PRO A 147 -20.16 5.49 18.90
C PRO A 147 -19.56 4.64 20.04
N THR A 148 -20.25 4.63 21.18
CA THR A 148 -19.90 3.72 22.28
C THR A 148 -20.19 2.28 21.89
N LEU A 149 -19.22 1.39 22.09
CA LEU A 149 -19.37 -0.02 21.81
C LEU A 149 -20.31 -0.71 22.83
N PRO A 150 -21.07 -1.76 22.42
CA PRO A 150 -21.93 -2.49 23.31
C PRO A 150 -21.15 -3.28 24.38
N VAL A 151 -21.70 -3.32 25.59
CA VAL A 151 -21.17 -4.12 26.70
C VAL A 151 -22.31 -4.95 27.28
N PRO A 152 -22.27 -6.30 27.22
CA PRO A 152 -21.20 -7.12 26.61
C PRO A 152 -21.13 -7.02 25.09
N PRO A 153 -20.02 -7.45 24.47
CA PRO A 153 -19.87 -7.49 23.01
C PRO A 153 -20.99 -8.30 22.35
N VAL A 154 -21.44 -7.84 21.18
CA VAL A 154 -22.48 -8.49 20.37
C VAL A 154 -21.86 -9.04 19.10
N ALA A 155 -22.13 -10.32 18.79
CA ALA A 155 -21.57 -10.98 17.62
C ALA A 155 -21.93 -10.28 16.30
N ASP A 156 -20.94 -10.14 15.44
CA ASP A 156 -21.08 -9.48 14.13
C ASP A 156 -21.84 -10.40 13.16
N PRO A 157 -22.93 -9.93 12.52
CA PRO A 157 -23.89 -10.81 11.83
C PRO A 157 -23.29 -11.50 10.59
N GLN A 158 -22.25 -10.96 9.96
CA GLN A 158 -21.67 -11.51 8.73
C GLN A 158 -20.39 -12.32 8.97
N ILE A 159 -19.95 -12.50 10.22
CA ILE A 159 -18.70 -13.20 10.57
C ILE A 159 -18.66 -14.64 10.05
N SER A 160 -19.82 -15.33 9.97
CA SER A 160 -19.92 -16.70 9.45
C SER A 160 -19.56 -16.82 7.95
N GLY A 161 -19.67 -15.72 7.18
CA GLY A 161 -19.27 -15.63 5.78
C GLY A 161 -17.76 -15.38 5.57
N MET A 162 -17.03 -15.10 6.64
CA MET A 162 -15.62 -14.71 6.58
C MET A 162 -14.69 -15.92 6.76
N TYR A 163 -14.65 -16.80 5.75
CA TYR A 163 -13.85 -18.03 5.81
C TYR A 163 -12.36 -17.77 6.11
N GLY A 164 -11.83 -16.63 5.69
CA GLY A 164 -10.44 -16.24 5.90
C GLY A 164 -10.05 -16.25 7.38
N LEU A 165 -10.91 -15.76 8.26
CA LEU A 165 -10.67 -15.71 9.72
C LEU A 165 -10.48 -17.10 10.32
N SER A 166 -11.34 -18.06 9.94
CA SER A 166 -11.21 -19.45 10.44
C SER A 166 -9.96 -20.14 9.86
N LYS A 167 -9.64 -19.89 8.59
CA LYS A 167 -8.47 -20.47 7.93
C LYS A 167 -7.15 -20.08 8.58
N ILE A 168 -7.02 -18.84 9.02
CA ILE A 168 -5.79 -18.33 9.65
C ILE A 168 -5.74 -18.52 11.17
N GLY A 169 -6.81 -19.03 11.78
CA GLY A 169 -6.89 -19.24 13.24
C GLY A 169 -7.12 -17.95 14.02
N ALA A 170 -7.87 -16.99 13.47
CA ALA A 170 -8.14 -15.72 14.14
C ALA A 170 -8.98 -15.89 15.42
N GLN A 171 -10.02 -16.73 15.37
CA GLN A 171 -10.89 -16.97 16.56
C GLN A 171 -10.12 -17.56 17.74
N GLN A 172 -9.11 -18.41 17.48
CA GLN A 172 -8.24 -18.93 18.53
C GLN A 172 -7.33 -17.84 19.09
N ALA A 173 -6.82 -16.96 18.25
CA ALA A 173 -5.99 -15.84 18.67
C ALA A 173 -6.78 -14.83 19.54
N TRP A 174 -8.06 -14.63 19.27
CA TRP A 174 -8.94 -13.76 20.08
C TRP A 174 -9.15 -14.24 21.51
N GLN A 175 -8.88 -15.50 21.81
CA GLN A 175 -8.83 -15.99 23.20
C GLN A 175 -7.64 -15.44 23.99
N ILE A 176 -6.62 -14.91 23.28
CA ILE A 176 -5.43 -14.30 23.87
C ILE A 176 -5.56 -12.77 23.82
N THR A 177 -5.87 -12.22 22.64
CA THR A 177 -6.10 -10.79 22.46
C THR A 177 -6.91 -10.53 21.19
N SER A 178 -7.78 -9.53 21.22
CA SER A 178 -8.51 -9.05 20.05
C SER A 178 -7.82 -7.87 19.33
N GLY A 179 -6.63 -7.48 19.78
CA GLY A 179 -5.91 -6.30 19.30
C GLY A 179 -5.90 -5.15 20.31
N SER A 180 -5.36 -4.02 19.92
CA SER A 180 -5.29 -2.81 20.75
C SER A 180 -5.19 -1.55 19.91
N SER A 181 -5.89 -0.49 20.32
CA SER A 181 -5.74 0.86 19.74
C SER A 181 -4.34 1.46 19.95
N LYS A 182 -3.48 0.84 20.74
CA LYS A 182 -2.07 1.23 20.88
C LYS A 182 -1.20 0.77 19.69
N VAL A 183 -1.71 -0.14 18.85
CA VAL A 183 -0.99 -0.59 17.65
C VAL A 183 -1.46 0.23 16.46
N LEU A 184 -0.57 1.09 15.96
CA LEU A 184 -0.83 1.99 14.84
C LEU A 184 -0.44 1.33 13.52
N VAL A 185 -1.43 1.18 12.65
CA VAL A 185 -1.30 0.66 11.28
C VAL A 185 -1.51 1.79 10.30
N ALA A 186 -0.55 2.06 9.42
CA ALA A 186 -0.77 2.93 8.28
C ALA A 186 -1.31 2.09 7.11
N ASP A 187 -2.56 2.35 6.70
CA ASP A 187 -3.13 1.79 5.48
C ASP A 187 -2.90 2.77 4.32
N ILE A 188 -1.87 2.48 3.53
CA ILE A 188 -1.40 3.32 2.42
C ILE A 188 -2.10 2.83 1.16
N ASP A 189 -3.24 3.47 0.78
CA ASP A 189 -4.14 2.91 -0.21
C ASP A 189 -4.98 4.00 -0.94
N THR A 190 -6.24 3.72 -1.28
CA THR A 190 -7.19 4.64 -1.91
C THR A 190 -7.91 5.56 -0.92
N GLY A 191 -7.50 5.55 0.34
CA GLY A 191 -8.17 6.18 1.45
C GLY A 191 -9.11 5.21 2.18
N VAL A 192 -9.85 5.70 3.16
CA VAL A 192 -10.76 4.92 3.98
C VAL A 192 -12.07 5.68 4.15
N ASP A 193 -13.20 5.01 4.14
CA ASP A 193 -14.43 5.58 4.72
C ASP A 193 -14.30 5.57 6.24
N TYR A 194 -13.63 6.59 6.75
CA TYR A 194 -13.33 6.74 8.17
C TYR A 194 -14.58 7.02 9.05
N ASN A 195 -15.75 7.16 8.42
CA ASN A 195 -17.05 7.26 9.09
C ASN A 195 -17.87 5.97 9.01
N HIS A 196 -17.35 4.93 8.32
CA HIS A 196 -18.02 3.65 8.22
C HIS A 196 -18.29 3.08 9.62
N GLN A 197 -19.54 2.64 9.88
CA GLN A 197 -19.99 2.17 11.20
C GLN A 197 -19.11 1.05 11.79
N ASP A 198 -18.44 0.27 10.95
CA ASP A 198 -17.58 -0.85 11.33
C ASP A 198 -16.08 -0.48 11.41
N LEU A 199 -15.69 0.75 11.01
CA LEU A 199 -14.30 1.22 11.02
C LEU A 199 -14.04 2.34 12.00
N ILE A 200 -15.02 3.21 12.22
CA ILE A 200 -14.87 4.49 12.92
C ILE A 200 -14.22 4.36 14.31
N ASN A 201 -14.48 3.26 15.03
CA ASN A 201 -13.93 3.01 16.37
C ASN A 201 -12.43 2.64 16.34
N ASN A 202 -11.95 2.19 15.17
CA ASN A 202 -10.56 1.79 14.95
C ASN A 202 -9.77 2.77 14.10
N MET A 203 -10.35 3.93 13.77
CA MET A 203 -9.60 4.97 13.07
C MET A 203 -8.63 5.68 14.03
N TRP A 204 -7.40 5.86 13.57
CA TRP A 204 -6.42 6.69 14.26
C TRP A 204 -6.92 8.13 14.35
N ARG A 205 -6.56 8.78 15.43
CA ARG A 205 -6.75 10.23 15.63
C ARG A 205 -5.41 10.83 15.97
N ASN A 206 -4.95 11.80 15.18
CA ASN A 206 -3.73 12.54 15.49
C ASN A 206 -3.90 13.28 16.82
N PRO A 207 -3.20 12.86 17.91
CA PRO A 207 -3.41 13.47 19.21
C PRO A 207 -2.81 14.88 19.34
N ALA A 208 -2.00 15.27 18.37
CA ALA A 208 -1.32 16.56 18.35
C ALA A 208 -2.08 17.62 17.54
N GLU A 209 -3.14 17.23 16.81
CA GLU A 209 -3.97 18.11 15.99
C GLU A 209 -5.28 18.50 16.68
N VAL A 210 -5.72 19.74 16.43
CA VAL A 210 -7.03 20.27 16.84
C VAL A 210 -7.92 20.37 15.62
N ALA A 211 -8.97 19.57 15.60
CA ALA A 211 -9.82 19.41 14.43
C ALA A 211 -10.48 20.70 13.95
N GLY A 212 -10.27 21.05 12.68
CA GLY A 212 -10.99 22.10 11.98
C GLY A 212 -10.61 23.52 12.36
N ASP A 213 -9.45 23.72 13.03
CA ASP A 213 -8.96 25.05 13.36
C ASP A 213 -8.13 25.68 12.23
N GLY A 214 -7.76 24.88 11.21
CA GLY A 214 -7.00 25.32 10.04
C GLY A 214 -5.52 25.58 10.33
N ILE A 215 -5.00 25.04 11.44
CA ILE A 215 -3.62 25.17 11.89
C ILE A 215 -2.95 23.78 11.83
N ASP A 216 -1.69 23.74 11.43
CA ASP A 216 -0.80 22.61 11.59
C ASP A 216 -0.22 22.67 13.00
N ASN A 217 -0.90 22.01 13.97
CA ASN A 217 -0.60 22.17 15.40
C ASN A 217 0.68 21.41 15.81
N ASP A 218 1.05 20.38 15.09
CA ASP A 218 2.27 19.59 15.35
C ASP A 218 3.45 19.98 14.44
N ALA A 219 3.24 20.94 13.54
CA ALA A 219 4.24 21.47 12.61
C ALA A 219 4.87 20.38 11.69
N ASN A 220 4.07 19.36 11.33
CA ASN A 220 4.48 18.28 10.45
C ASN A 220 4.32 18.62 8.95
N GLY A 221 3.69 19.73 8.60
CA GLY A 221 3.42 20.21 7.24
C GLY A 221 2.05 19.82 6.70
N TYR A 222 1.15 19.24 7.53
CA TYR A 222 -0.16 18.73 7.15
C TYR A 222 -1.25 19.29 8.09
N ILE A 223 -1.98 20.30 7.63
CA ILE A 223 -3.01 21.00 8.40
C ILE A 223 -4.22 20.12 8.65
N ASP A 224 -4.70 20.02 9.90
CA ASP A 224 -5.90 19.28 10.29
C ASP A 224 -5.86 17.79 9.92
N ASP A 225 -4.72 17.11 9.93
CA ASP A 225 -4.52 15.72 9.52
C ASP A 225 -5.01 14.69 10.57
N ILE A 226 -6.22 14.87 11.03
CA ILE A 226 -6.83 14.17 12.19
C ILE A 226 -6.89 12.65 12.02
N VAL A 227 -7.19 12.15 10.82
CA VAL A 227 -7.33 10.71 10.55
C VAL A 227 -6.22 10.16 9.62
N GLY A 228 -5.30 11.03 9.24
CA GLY A 228 -4.28 10.83 8.22
C GLY A 228 -4.37 11.88 7.13
N TRP A 229 -3.85 11.59 5.94
CA TRP A 229 -3.70 12.59 4.89
C TRP A 229 -4.00 12.06 3.49
N ASP A 230 -4.56 12.92 2.65
CA ASP A 230 -4.73 12.69 1.22
C ASP A 230 -3.57 13.31 0.43
N PHE A 231 -2.59 12.47 0.05
CA PHE A 231 -1.43 12.90 -0.75
C PHE A 231 -1.79 13.20 -2.20
N ARG A 232 -2.85 12.57 -2.72
CA ARG A 232 -3.34 12.75 -4.09
C ARG A 232 -3.99 14.11 -4.30
N ASP A 233 -4.94 14.47 -3.44
CA ASP A 233 -5.71 15.72 -3.53
C ASP A 233 -5.15 16.81 -2.62
N LYS A 234 -4.21 16.45 -1.71
CA LYS A 234 -3.44 17.33 -0.79
C LYS A 234 -4.34 18.04 0.21
N ASP A 235 -5.12 17.26 0.92
CA ASP A 235 -5.98 17.71 1.98
C ASP A 235 -6.08 16.69 3.14
N ALA A 236 -6.71 17.10 4.23
CA ALA A 236 -6.87 16.31 5.46
C ALA A 236 -7.99 15.27 5.40
N ARG A 237 -8.53 14.97 4.22
CA ARG A 237 -9.68 14.09 4.07
C ARG A 237 -9.36 12.89 3.18
N PRO A 238 -8.63 11.90 3.68
CA PRO A 238 -8.23 10.69 2.95
C PRO A 238 -9.42 9.74 2.75
N PHE A 239 -10.54 10.27 2.20
CA PHE A 239 -11.75 9.50 1.97
C PHE A 239 -11.62 8.60 0.74
N ASP A 240 -12.10 7.37 0.86
CA ASP A 240 -12.02 6.36 -0.19
C ASP A 240 -13.05 6.59 -1.30
N ASP A 241 -12.59 6.91 -2.51
CA ASP A 241 -13.40 7.08 -3.71
C ASP A 241 -13.36 5.85 -4.65
N ASN A 242 -12.74 4.73 -4.18
CA ASN A 242 -12.53 3.52 -4.98
C ASN A 242 -13.15 2.26 -4.36
N SER A 243 -13.29 2.20 -3.06
CA SER A 243 -13.69 1.06 -2.22
C SER A 243 -12.57 0.12 -1.82
N HIS A 244 -11.34 0.27 -2.35
CA HIS A 244 -10.26 -0.67 -2.09
C HIS A 244 -9.67 -0.48 -0.69
N GLY A 245 -9.31 0.74 -0.30
CA GLY A 245 -8.70 1.01 1.01
C GLY A 245 -9.69 0.81 2.18
N SER A 246 -10.98 1.10 2.00
CA SER A 246 -11.98 0.73 3.00
C SER A 246 -12.09 -0.79 3.19
N HIS A 247 -11.90 -1.56 2.11
CA HIS A 247 -11.94 -3.01 2.16
C HIS A 247 -10.70 -3.59 2.83
N THR A 248 -9.51 -3.08 2.55
CA THR A 248 -8.26 -3.51 3.19
C THR A 248 -8.27 -3.16 4.67
N SER A 249 -8.67 -1.92 5.03
CA SER A 249 -8.82 -1.49 6.43
C SER A 249 -9.80 -2.37 7.21
N GLY A 250 -10.96 -2.73 6.61
CA GLY A 250 -11.92 -3.63 7.25
C GLY A 250 -11.38 -5.04 7.44
N THR A 251 -10.62 -5.56 6.51
CA THR A 251 -9.96 -6.88 6.66
C THR A 251 -8.92 -6.84 7.77
N ILE A 252 -8.18 -5.73 7.93
CA ILE A 252 -7.23 -5.54 9.03
C ILE A 252 -7.97 -5.45 10.35
N ALA A 253 -8.94 -4.51 10.44
CA ALA A 253 -9.50 -4.09 11.72
C ALA A 253 -10.92 -3.49 11.63
N ALA A 254 -11.87 -4.15 10.94
CA ALA A 254 -13.26 -3.88 11.21
C ALA A 254 -13.54 -4.17 12.69
N THR A 255 -14.31 -3.30 13.35
CA THR A 255 -14.58 -3.37 14.79
C THR A 255 -15.35 -4.65 15.14
N GLY A 256 -14.70 -5.56 15.82
CA GLY A 256 -15.36 -6.82 16.21
C GLY A 256 -16.22 -6.69 17.46
N GLY A 257 -17.28 -7.50 17.55
CA GLY A 257 -18.15 -7.56 18.70
C GLY A 257 -19.07 -6.36 18.88
N ASN A 258 -19.30 -5.58 17.84
CA ASN A 258 -20.16 -4.40 17.86
C ASN A 258 -21.62 -4.70 17.42
N GLY A 259 -21.90 -5.93 16.97
CA GLY A 259 -23.20 -6.35 16.46
C GLY A 259 -23.53 -5.85 15.05
N ILE A 260 -22.51 -5.38 14.32
CA ILE A 260 -22.64 -4.78 12.99
C ILE A 260 -21.74 -5.54 12.02
N GLY A 261 -22.16 -5.72 10.80
CA GLY A 261 -21.41 -6.16 9.62
C GLY A 261 -20.43 -7.31 9.83
N VAL A 262 -19.13 -7.00 9.78
CA VAL A 262 -18.01 -7.94 9.72
C VAL A 262 -17.03 -7.73 10.89
N SER A 263 -15.99 -8.57 10.96
CA SER A 263 -14.90 -8.40 11.93
C SER A 263 -13.56 -8.38 11.20
N GLY A 264 -12.67 -7.49 11.58
CA GLY A 264 -11.27 -7.54 11.16
C GLY A 264 -10.53 -8.73 11.80
N VAL A 265 -9.35 -9.04 11.25
CA VAL A 265 -8.44 -10.02 11.89
C VAL A 265 -8.05 -9.54 13.28
N ALA A 266 -7.72 -8.26 13.42
CA ALA A 266 -7.63 -7.56 14.70
C ALA A 266 -8.93 -6.79 14.92
N GLN A 267 -9.68 -7.12 15.97
CA GLN A 267 -10.97 -6.45 16.28
C GLN A 267 -10.76 -5.02 16.82
N GLN A 268 -9.55 -4.74 17.29
CA GLN A 268 -9.12 -3.42 17.76
C GLN A 268 -7.73 -3.08 17.21
N ALA A 269 -7.59 -1.89 16.63
CA ALA A 269 -6.34 -1.31 16.17
C ALA A 269 -6.50 0.22 16.07
N SER A 270 -5.43 0.94 15.67
CA SER A 270 -5.54 2.31 15.15
C SER A 270 -5.16 2.31 13.68
N ILE A 271 -6.10 2.64 12.79
CA ILE A 271 -5.88 2.72 11.34
C ILE A 271 -5.66 4.18 10.95
N MET A 272 -4.46 4.49 10.49
CA MET A 272 -4.09 5.77 9.89
C MET A 272 -4.38 5.69 8.39
N ALA A 273 -5.33 6.49 7.91
CA ALA A 273 -5.72 6.50 6.50
C ALA A 273 -4.77 7.37 5.67
N LEU A 274 -4.05 6.78 4.73
CA LEU A 274 -3.10 7.49 3.87
C LEU A 274 -3.46 7.27 2.40
N ARG A 275 -4.14 8.26 1.82
CA ARG A 275 -4.61 8.17 0.44
C ARG A 275 -3.56 8.70 -0.53
N PHE A 276 -3.02 7.82 -1.38
CA PHE A 276 -2.21 8.23 -2.53
C PHE A 276 -2.75 7.68 -3.85
N LEU A 277 -3.54 6.62 -3.79
CA LEU A 277 -4.28 6.04 -4.90
C LEU A 277 -5.69 6.65 -4.99
N GLY A 278 -6.37 6.47 -6.11
CA GLY A 278 -7.78 6.86 -6.20
C GLY A 278 -8.32 6.87 -7.63
N GLY A 279 -9.60 7.26 -7.74
CA GLY A 279 -10.36 7.19 -8.97
C GLY A 279 -10.69 5.75 -9.36
N SER A 280 -11.43 5.56 -10.46
CA SER A 280 -11.89 4.23 -10.90
C SER A 280 -10.78 3.22 -11.21
N GLN A 281 -9.58 3.69 -11.44
CA GLN A 281 -8.42 2.83 -11.72
C GLN A 281 -7.56 2.56 -10.46
N GLY A 282 -7.89 3.15 -9.32
CA GLY A 282 -7.11 2.99 -8.11
C GLY A 282 -5.62 3.30 -8.32
N SER A 283 -5.30 4.44 -8.96
CA SER A 283 -3.93 4.76 -9.36
C SER A 283 -3.35 5.96 -8.61
N GLY A 284 -2.04 5.97 -8.42
CA GLY A 284 -1.30 7.06 -7.79
C GLY A 284 0.16 7.14 -8.21
N SER A 285 0.83 8.22 -7.84
CA SER A 285 2.20 8.47 -8.25
C SER A 285 3.22 7.95 -7.23
N LEU A 286 4.43 7.63 -7.70
CA LEU A 286 5.58 7.29 -6.86
C LEU A 286 5.87 8.36 -5.80
N GLU A 287 5.80 9.64 -6.20
CA GLU A 287 6.02 10.77 -5.27
C GLU A 287 5.05 10.72 -4.10
N ASP A 288 3.76 10.52 -4.38
CA ASP A 288 2.72 10.51 -3.35
C ASP A 288 2.84 9.26 -2.45
N ALA A 289 3.19 8.10 -3.02
CA ALA A 289 3.48 6.88 -2.26
C ALA A 289 4.66 7.06 -1.29
N ILE A 290 5.76 7.68 -1.74
CA ILE A 290 6.93 7.97 -0.90
C ILE A 290 6.55 8.89 0.27
N LYS A 291 5.80 9.96 -0.02
CA LYS A 291 5.32 10.88 1.02
C LYS A 291 4.44 10.19 2.06
N ALA A 292 3.56 9.27 1.62
CA ALA A 292 2.73 8.50 2.52
C ALA A 292 3.56 7.56 3.42
N ILE A 293 4.59 6.91 2.89
CA ILE A 293 5.51 6.07 3.67
C ILE A 293 6.28 6.90 4.69
N ASP A 294 6.79 8.09 4.31
CA ASP A 294 7.52 8.95 5.23
C ASP A 294 6.61 9.54 6.30
N TYR A 295 5.42 9.99 5.93
CA TYR A 295 4.40 10.46 6.89
C TYR A 295 4.07 9.37 7.92
N ALA A 296 3.80 8.13 7.48
CA ALA A 296 3.56 7.01 8.38
C ALA A 296 4.77 6.73 9.30
N THR A 297 5.98 6.87 8.77
CA THR A 297 7.23 6.68 9.51
C THR A 297 7.42 7.73 10.61
N GLU A 298 7.16 8.99 10.31
CA GLU A 298 7.30 10.12 11.25
C GLU A 298 6.19 10.12 12.32
N ASN A 299 4.97 9.73 11.95
CA ASN A 299 3.83 9.61 12.87
C ASN A 299 3.80 8.30 13.67
N GLY A 300 4.89 7.51 13.63
CA GLY A 300 5.10 6.38 14.53
C GLY A 300 4.27 5.13 14.21
N ALA A 301 3.88 4.92 12.96
CA ALA A 301 3.29 3.65 12.52
C ALA A 301 4.18 2.47 12.91
N GLN A 302 3.59 1.39 13.37
CA GLN A 302 4.31 0.17 13.71
C GLN A 302 4.26 -0.86 12.58
N ILE A 303 3.20 -0.79 11.78
CA ILE A 303 2.95 -1.65 10.62
C ILE A 303 2.43 -0.77 9.47
N MET A 304 2.90 -1.00 8.27
CA MET A 304 2.36 -0.41 7.03
C MET A 304 1.70 -1.51 6.21
N SER A 305 0.46 -1.29 5.79
CA SER A 305 -0.29 -2.13 4.86
C SER A 305 -0.22 -1.54 3.46
N ASN A 306 0.24 -2.33 2.48
CA ASN A 306 0.53 -1.86 1.13
C ASN A 306 -0.06 -2.83 0.11
N SER A 307 -1.33 -2.62 -0.23
CA SER A 307 -2.11 -3.48 -1.13
C SER A 307 -2.08 -2.96 -2.57
N TRP A 308 -0.90 -2.58 -3.06
CA TRP A 308 -0.69 -1.97 -4.38
C TRP A 308 0.67 -2.37 -4.97
N GLY A 309 0.84 -2.11 -6.26
CA GLY A 309 2.08 -2.40 -6.98
C GLY A 309 2.05 -1.90 -8.43
N GLY A 310 3.09 -2.22 -9.21
CA GLY A 310 3.09 -2.04 -10.66
C GLY A 310 4.12 -1.08 -11.24
N GLY A 311 4.84 -0.31 -10.44
CA GLY A 311 5.97 0.51 -10.91
C GLY A 311 7.23 -0.31 -11.21
N GLY A 312 8.19 0.30 -11.91
CA GLY A 312 9.55 -0.25 -12.03
C GLY A 312 10.33 -0.14 -10.70
N TYR A 313 11.56 -0.66 -10.68
CA TYR A 313 12.45 -0.43 -9.55
C TYR A 313 12.66 1.07 -9.31
N SER A 314 12.42 1.50 -8.10
CA SER A 314 12.66 2.88 -7.66
C SER A 314 13.61 2.90 -6.47
N GLN A 315 14.72 3.63 -6.62
CA GLN A 315 15.64 3.85 -5.50
C GLN A 315 15.03 4.77 -4.45
N ALA A 316 14.19 5.73 -4.85
CA ALA A 316 13.51 6.61 -3.91
C ALA A 316 12.54 5.84 -3.01
N MET A 317 11.79 4.90 -3.58
CA MET A 317 10.90 4.00 -2.83
C MET A 317 11.71 3.07 -1.92
N PHE A 318 12.80 2.48 -2.42
CA PHE A 318 13.71 1.65 -1.61
C PHE A 318 14.24 2.45 -0.42
N ASP A 319 14.69 3.69 -0.64
CA ASP A 319 15.21 4.55 0.42
C ASP A 319 14.12 4.88 1.46
N ALA A 320 12.86 5.11 1.03
CA ALA A 320 11.73 5.37 1.94
C ALA A 320 11.42 4.15 2.81
N ILE A 321 11.30 2.96 2.21
CA ILE A 321 11.05 1.71 2.95
C ILE A 321 12.23 1.36 3.87
N SER A 322 13.47 1.68 3.46
CA SER A 322 14.65 1.50 4.31
C SER A 322 14.61 2.40 5.56
N ARG A 323 14.13 3.66 5.44
CA ARG A 323 13.92 4.53 6.62
C ARG A 323 12.86 3.95 7.57
N ALA A 324 11.76 3.41 7.03
CA ALA A 324 10.77 2.71 7.82
C ALA A 324 11.37 1.48 8.54
N ASN A 325 12.26 0.74 7.86
CA ASN A 325 13.02 -0.36 8.47
C ASN A 325 13.90 0.12 9.64
N ASP A 326 14.60 1.24 9.49
CA ASP A 326 15.46 1.80 10.52
C ASP A 326 14.66 2.24 11.77
N LYS A 327 13.38 2.59 11.59
CA LYS A 327 12.43 2.86 12.69
C LYS A 327 11.76 1.61 13.24
N GLY A 328 12.05 0.43 12.67
CA GLY A 328 11.50 -0.85 13.13
C GLY A 328 10.04 -1.09 12.72
N ILE A 329 9.61 -0.54 11.59
CA ILE A 329 8.25 -0.65 11.06
C ILE A 329 8.16 -1.86 10.12
N LEU A 330 7.18 -2.74 10.31
CA LEU A 330 6.90 -3.84 9.38
C LEU A 330 6.17 -3.29 8.15
N PHE A 331 6.68 -3.62 6.97
CA PHE A 331 6.09 -3.24 5.67
C PHE A 331 5.47 -4.48 5.02
N VAL A 332 4.15 -4.64 5.11
CA VAL A 332 3.42 -5.74 4.48
C VAL A 332 3.02 -5.34 3.07
N ALA A 333 3.36 -6.16 2.07
CA ALA A 333 3.11 -5.86 0.66
C ALA A 333 2.34 -7.00 -0.04
N ALA A 334 1.40 -6.65 -0.89
CA ALA A 334 0.73 -7.58 -1.79
C ALA A 334 1.67 -8.03 -2.92
N ALA A 335 1.69 -9.34 -3.23
CA ALA A 335 2.62 -9.89 -4.23
C ALA A 335 2.34 -9.44 -5.67
N GLY A 336 1.11 -9.02 -5.99
CA GLY A 336 0.65 -8.66 -7.34
C GLY A 336 -0.31 -9.70 -7.92
N ASN A 337 -1.02 -9.32 -8.98
CA ASN A 337 -2.13 -10.11 -9.53
C ASN A 337 -1.96 -10.47 -11.02
N SER A 338 -0.75 -10.54 -11.51
CA SER A 338 -0.46 -10.93 -12.90
C SER A 338 -0.22 -12.44 -13.09
N GLY A 339 -0.25 -13.23 -12.02
CA GLY A 339 0.03 -14.68 -12.06
C GLY A 339 1.48 -15.00 -12.42
N THR A 340 2.40 -14.07 -12.27
CA THR A 340 3.80 -14.20 -12.69
C THR A 340 4.72 -14.50 -11.52
N ASP A 341 5.88 -15.06 -11.84
CA ASP A 341 6.97 -15.28 -10.90
C ASP A 341 7.76 -14.00 -10.66
N ASN A 342 7.65 -13.44 -9.43
CA ASN A 342 8.33 -12.22 -9.02
C ASN A 342 9.85 -12.37 -8.92
N ASP A 343 10.39 -13.60 -8.87
CA ASP A 343 11.83 -13.84 -8.89
C ASP A 343 12.40 -13.58 -10.29
N SER A 344 11.60 -13.77 -11.34
CA SER A 344 11.96 -13.54 -12.73
C SER A 344 11.40 -12.22 -13.32
N LYS A 345 10.23 -11.78 -12.82
CA LYS A 345 9.56 -10.53 -13.22
C LYS A 345 9.16 -9.74 -11.98
N PRO A 346 10.11 -9.01 -11.37
CA PRO A 346 9.88 -8.30 -10.11
C PRO A 346 8.69 -7.34 -10.17
N GLN A 347 7.87 -7.35 -9.12
CA GLN A 347 6.79 -6.40 -8.87
C GLN A 347 7.17 -5.53 -7.66
N TYR A 348 7.07 -4.23 -7.77
CA TYR A 348 7.41 -3.34 -6.67
C TYR A 348 6.16 -2.69 -6.08
N PRO A 349 6.10 -2.56 -4.72
CA PRO A 349 7.18 -2.74 -3.72
C PRO A 349 7.44 -4.19 -3.27
N ALA A 350 6.66 -5.18 -3.69
CA ALA A 350 6.71 -6.57 -3.25
C ALA A 350 8.11 -7.22 -3.32
N SER A 351 8.90 -6.86 -4.33
CA SER A 351 10.21 -7.50 -4.61
C SER A 351 11.42 -6.80 -3.99
N TYR A 352 11.22 -5.74 -3.18
CA TYR A 352 12.33 -5.16 -2.46
C TYR A 352 12.87 -6.11 -1.39
N GLN A 353 14.17 -6.39 -1.45
CA GLN A 353 14.86 -7.25 -0.49
C GLN A 353 15.30 -6.44 0.72
N LEU A 354 14.33 -6.00 1.54
CA LEU A 354 14.56 -5.28 2.79
C LEU A 354 14.11 -6.14 3.99
N PRO A 355 14.79 -6.04 5.14
CA PRO A 355 14.48 -6.91 6.29
C PRO A 355 13.06 -6.78 6.82
N ASN A 356 12.44 -5.60 6.67
CA ASN A 356 11.09 -5.30 7.13
C ASN A 356 9.99 -5.57 6.10
N VAL A 357 10.32 -5.89 4.85
CA VAL A 357 9.31 -6.18 3.81
C VAL A 357 8.81 -7.61 3.95
N LEU A 358 7.52 -7.79 4.10
CA LEU A 358 6.82 -9.07 4.16
C LEU A 358 5.78 -9.16 3.04
N THR A 359 6.10 -9.92 1.99
CA THR A 359 5.28 -10.02 0.77
C THR A 359 4.34 -11.21 0.83
N VAL A 360 3.08 -11.00 0.43
CA VAL A 360 1.97 -11.93 0.65
C VAL A 360 1.30 -12.33 -0.67
N ALA A 361 1.26 -13.63 -0.95
CA ALA A 361 0.49 -14.25 -2.03
C ALA A 361 -0.96 -14.53 -1.60
N ALA A 362 -1.85 -14.75 -2.57
CA ALA A 362 -3.26 -15.03 -2.31
C ALA A 362 -3.59 -16.52 -2.45
N THR A 363 -4.35 -17.08 -1.46
CA THR A 363 -4.99 -18.38 -1.57
C THR A 363 -6.51 -18.27 -1.65
N ASP A 364 -7.15 -19.32 -2.20
CA ASP A 364 -8.59 -19.51 -2.16
C ASP A 364 -9.05 -20.25 -0.88
N SER A 365 -10.36 -20.50 -0.75
CA SER A 365 -10.94 -21.21 0.39
C SER A 365 -10.55 -22.70 0.46
N ALA A 366 -10.02 -23.27 -0.62
CA ALA A 366 -9.48 -24.63 -0.68
C ALA A 366 -7.96 -24.69 -0.46
N ASP A 367 -7.35 -23.58 -0.01
CA ASP A 367 -5.91 -23.44 0.25
C ASP A 367 -5.03 -23.60 -1.02
N LYS A 368 -5.59 -23.41 -2.21
CA LYS A 368 -4.84 -23.35 -3.46
C LYS A 368 -4.33 -21.94 -3.71
N LEU A 369 -3.15 -21.83 -4.33
CA LEU A 369 -2.68 -20.54 -4.83
C LEU A 369 -3.69 -20.01 -5.86
N ALA A 370 -4.15 -18.77 -5.67
CA ALA A 370 -5.07 -18.14 -6.61
C ALA A 370 -4.39 -17.97 -7.99
N SER A 371 -5.13 -18.26 -9.07
CA SER A 371 -4.56 -18.25 -10.43
C SER A 371 -3.96 -16.92 -10.86
N PHE A 372 -4.45 -15.83 -10.30
CA PHE A 372 -3.93 -14.48 -10.53
C PHE A 372 -2.73 -14.14 -9.65
N SER A 373 -2.54 -14.84 -8.51
CA SER A 373 -1.52 -14.46 -7.54
C SER A 373 -0.12 -14.55 -8.12
N CYS A 374 0.63 -13.46 -8.03
CA CYS A 374 2.06 -13.53 -8.19
C CYS A 374 2.68 -14.40 -7.10
N TYR A 375 3.82 -15.01 -7.41
CA TYR A 375 4.55 -15.93 -6.56
C TYR A 375 6.07 -15.76 -6.75
N GLY A 376 6.88 -16.50 -6.01
CA GLY A 376 8.35 -16.47 -6.10
C GLY A 376 8.97 -16.87 -4.77
N VAL A 377 9.92 -17.80 -4.78
CA VAL A 377 10.51 -18.34 -3.55
C VAL A 377 11.49 -17.39 -2.86
N LYS A 378 11.91 -16.33 -3.55
CA LYS A 378 12.80 -15.28 -2.98
C LYS A 378 12.01 -14.01 -2.66
N ALA A 379 11.10 -13.61 -3.55
CA ALA A 379 10.40 -12.32 -3.47
C ALA A 379 9.08 -12.40 -2.69
N VAL A 380 8.45 -13.58 -2.57
CA VAL A 380 7.16 -13.75 -1.89
C VAL A 380 7.33 -14.67 -0.69
N HIS A 381 6.94 -14.18 0.49
CA HIS A 381 7.32 -14.83 1.74
C HIS A 381 6.34 -15.91 2.19
N LEU A 382 5.05 -15.58 2.23
CA LEU A 382 3.98 -16.50 2.64
C LEU A 382 2.69 -16.18 1.88
N ALA A 383 1.65 -16.99 2.05
CA ALA A 383 0.34 -16.73 1.47
C ALA A 383 -0.72 -16.50 2.57
N ALA A 384 -1.83 -15.88 2.18
CA ALA A 384 -3.01 -15.69 3.03
C ALA A 384 -4.30 -15.74 2.20
N PRO A 385 -5.49 -15.90 2.80
CA PRO A 385 -6.76 -15.85 2.08
C PRO A 385 -6.92 -14.57 1.28
N GLY A 386 -7.18 -14.69 -0.04
CA GLY A 386 -7.27 -13.52 -0.93
C GLY A 386 -8.35 -13.66 -2.01
N VAL A 387 -9.19 -14.69 -1.97
CA VAL A 387 -10.26 -14.91 -2.96
C VAL A 387 -11.62 -14.78 -2.29
N LYS A 388 -12.49 -13.89 -2.80
CA LYS A 388 -13.84 -13.62 -2.27
C LYS A 388 -13.81 -13.29 -0.77
N ILE A 389 -12.97 -12.36 -0.40
CA ILE A 389 -12.85 -11.86 0.97
C ILE A 389 -13.94 -10.82 1.21
N LEU A 390 -14.82 -11.08 2.16
CA LEU A 390 -15.87 -10.16 2.59
C LEU A 390 -15.29 -9.13 3.54
N SER A 391 -15.54 -7.84 3.27
CA SER A 391 -15.09 -6.73 4.11
C SER A 391 -15.91 -5.46 3.85
N THR A 392 -15.57 -4.37 4.54
CA THR A 392 -16.24 -3.07 4.47
C THR A 392 -15.99 -2.36 3.14
N THR A 393 -16.97 -1.57 2.69
CA THR A 393 -16.86 -0.65 1.54
C THR A 393 -17.59 0.65 1.84
N PRO A 394 -17.25 1.78 1.22
CA PRO A 394 -17.81 3.08 1.57
C PRO A 394 -19.34 3.12 1.61
N GLY A 395 -19.88 3.92 2.54
CA GLY A 395 -21.32 4.13 2.73
C GLY A 395 -21.99 3.03 3.55
N ASP A 396 -21.30 2.53 4.58
CA ASP A 396 -21.77 1.48 5.50
C ASP A 396 -22.14 0.18 4.78
N LYS A 397 -21.40 -0.15 3.70
CA LYS A 397 -21.63 -1.32 2.87
C LYS A 397 -20.54 -2.37 3.05
N TYR A 398 -20.82 -3.56 2.51
CA TYR A 398 -19.91 -4.70 2.54
C TYR A 398 -19.88 -5.36 1.16
N ALA A 399 -18.72 -5.82 0.74
CA ALA A 399 -18.55 -6.52 -0.52
C ALA A 399 -17.45 -7.58 -0.41
N SER A 400 -17.49 -8.56 -1.31
CA SER A 400 -16.41 -9.54 -1.47
C SER A 400 -15.49 -9.14 -2.59
N LEU A 401 -14.18 -9.03 -2.31
CA LEU A 401 -13.14 -8.77 -3.29
C LEU A 401 -12.15 -9.92 -3.39
N SER A 402 -11.40 -9.96 -4.47
CA SER A 402 -10.34 -10.94 -4.70
C SER A 402 -9.05 -10.24 -5.12
N GLY A 403 -7.90 -10.68 -4.61
CA GLY A 403 -6.60 -10.11 -4.92
C GLY A 403 -5.56 -10.45 -3.85
N THR A 404 -4.30 -10.27 -4.18
CA THR A 404 -3.23 -10.25 -3.17
C THR A 404 -3.40 -9.06 -2.22
N SER A 405 -4.12 -8.03 -2.66
CA SER A 405 -4.60 -6.91 -1.83
C SER A 405 -5.50 -7.33 -0.67
N MET A 406 -6.22 -8.44 -0.79
CA MET A 406 -7.07 -8.97 0.30
C MET A 406 -6.31 -9.97 1.16
N ALA A 407 -5.21 -10.53 0.64
CA ALA A 407 -4.32 -11.40 1.40
C ALA A 407 -3.38 -10.64 2.35
N ALA A 408 -2.78 -9.56 1.88
CA ALA A 408 -1.87 -8.73 2.67
C ALA A 408 -2.50 -8.21 3.97
N PRO A 409 -3.74 -7.66 3.99
CA PRO A 409 -4.37 -7.17 5.22
C PRO A 409 -4.65 -8.27 6.25
N HIS A 410 -4.83 -9.54 5.86
CA HIS A 410 -4.89 -10.65 6.83
C HIS A 410 -3.57 -10.78 7.62
N VAL A 411 -2.43 -10.63 6.94
CA VAL A 411 -1.11 -10.67 7.56
C VAL A 411 -0.87 -9.42 8.42
N THR A 412 -1.33 -8.26 7.95
CA THR A 412 -1.28 -7.00 8.71
C THR A 412 -2.06 -7.12 10.02
N GLY A 413 -3.29 -7.62 9.98
CA GLY A 413 -4.10 -7.84 11.20
C GLY A 413 -3.48 -8.87 12.14
N ALA A 414 -2.88 -9.94 11.62
CA ALA A 414 -2.12 -10.90 12.43
C ALA A 414 -0.93 -10.25 13.14
N ALA A 415 -0.23 -9.36 12.44
CA ALA A 415 0.86 -8.57 13.01
C ALA A 415 0.37 -7.64 14.13
N VAL A 416 -0.83 -7.04 14.00
CA VAL A 416 -1.45 -6.25 15.07
C VAL A 416 -1.69 -7.09 16.33
N LEU A 417 -2.27 -8.30 16.18
CA LEU A 417 -2.52 -9.17 17.31
C LEU A 417 -1.23 -9.56 18.04
N LEU A 418 -0.19 -9.95 17.29
CA LEU A 418 1.11 -10.28 17.86
C LEU A 418 1.78 -9.08 18.54
N LYS A 419 1.72 -7.91 17.91
CA LYS A 419 2.30 -6.68 18.46
C LYS A 419 1.56 -6.21 19.72
N THR A 420 0.25 -6.46 19.80
CA THR A 420 -0.54 -6.22 21.01
C THR A 420 -0.08 -7.10 22.16
N ALA A 421 0.07 -8.41 21.92
CA ALA A 421 0.46 -9.37 22.95
C ALA A 421 1.94 -9.27 23.32
N TYR A 422 2.78 -8.83 22.40
CA TYR A 422 4.25 -8.73 22.56
C TYR A 422 4.73 -7.34 22.08
N PRO A 423 4.48 -6.26 22.84
CA PRO A 423 4.75 -4.89 22.40
C PRO A 423 6.22 -4.61 22.08
N LYS A 424 7.14 -5.33 22.70
CA LYS A 424 8.60 -5.21 22.50
C LYS A 424 9.12 -5.93 21.26
N MET A 425 8.29 -6.78 20.62
CA MET A 425 8.67 -7.51 19.40
C MET A 425 9.00 -6.51 18.28
N LYS A 426 10.20 -6.60 17.74
CA LYS A 426 10.68 -5.75 16.63
C LYS A 426 10.13 -6.25 15.29
N ALA A 427 10.10 -5.40 14.27
CA ALA A 427 9.59 -5.75 12.93
C ALA A 427 10.25 -7.02 12.35
N LYS A 428 11.57 -7.18 12.52
CA LYS A 428 12.30 -8.36 12.06
C LYS A 428 11.85 -9.65 12.77
N GLU A 429 11.60 -9.57 14.07
CA GLU A 429 11.13 -10.71 14.88
C GLU A 429 9.68 -11.05 14.53
N LEU A 430 8.84 -10.01 14.35
CA LEU A 430 7.45 -10.15 13.92
C LEU A 430 7.35 -10.82 12.55
N LYS A 431 8.18 -10.38 11.57
CA LYS A 431 8.29 -11.03 10.27
C LYS A 431 8.72 -12.50 10.41
N ALA A 432 9.76 -12.77 11.20
CA ALA A 432 10.27 -14.13 11.39
C ALA A 432 9.19 -15.04 11.99
N VAL A 433 8.51 -14.62 13.06
CA VAL A 433 7.42 -15.38 13.69
C VAL A 433 6.31 -15.67 12.70
N LEU A 434 5.87 -14.69 11.91
CA LEU A 434 4.82 -14.88 10.90
C LEU A 434 5.24 -15.87 9.80
N MET A 435 6.51 -15.86 9.40
CA MET A 435 7.05 -16.80 8.41
C MET A 435 7.24 -18.22 8.98
N ASP A 436 7.75 -18.34 10.19
CA ASP A 436 8.05 -19.63 10.82
C ASP A 436 6.79 -20.38 11.31
N SER A 437 5.67 -19.65 11.44
CA SER A 437 4.40 -20.18 11.96
C SER A 437 3.41 -20.64 10.90
N VAL A 438 3.76 -20.59 9.60
CA VAL A 438 2.81 -20.91 8.54
C VAL A 438 2.26 -22.33 8.61
N GLU A 439 1.06 -22.54 8.07
CA GLU A 439 0.53 -23.85 7.72
C GLU A 439 1.16 -24.30 6.42
N GLN A 440 1.96 -25.37 6.47
CA GLN A 440 2.60 -25.92 5.28
C GLN A 440 1.55 -26.54 4.33
N LEU A 441 1.57 -26.13 3.07
CA LEU A 441 0.60 -26.58 2.07
C LEU A 441 1.33 -27.02 0.79
N GLY A 442 1.10 -28.25 0.35
CA GLY A 442 1.71 -28.75 -0.89
C GLY A 442 1.41 -27.89 -2.13
N ALA A 443 0.28 -27.19 -2.14
CA ALA A 443 -0.08 -26.25 -3.21
C ALA A 443 0.80 -24.98 -3.24
N LEU A 444 1.53 -24.68 -2.17
CA LEU A 444 2.41 -23.51 -2.03
C LEU A 444 3.90 -23.88 -2.05
N GLU A 445 4.22 -25.17 -2.10
CA GLU A 445 5.60 -25.64 -2.24
C GLU A 445 6.21 -25.12 -3.55
N GLY A 446 7.37 -24.46 -3.46
CA GLY A 446 8.01 -23.84 -4.61
C GLY A 446 7.28 -22.59 -5.15
N LYS A 447 6.27 -22.07 -4.44
CA LYS A 447 5.52 -20.87 -4.82
C LYS A 447 5.82 -19.68 -3.93
N VAL A 448 5.98 -19.89 -2.64
CA VAL A 448 6.38 -18.86 -1.69
C VAL A 448 7.53 -19.37 -0.84
N SER A 449 8.37 -18.49 -0.26
CA SER A 449 9.60 -18.90 0.43
C SER A 449 9.35 -19.89 1.58
N THR A 450 8.23 -19.72 2.30
CA THR A 450 7.85 -20.60 3.42
C THR A 450 7.09 -21.87 2.99
N GLY A 451 6.60 -21.95 1.75
CA GLY A 451 5.71 -23.03 1.29
C GLY A 451 4.37 -23.07 2.02
N GLY A 452 3.96 -21.99 2.71
CA GLY A 452 2.81 -22.04 3.61
C GLY A 452 1.91 -20.82 3.61
N ARG A 453 0.75 -21.00 4.26
CA ARG A 453 -0.25 -19.97 4.50
C ARG A 453 -0.19 -19.51 5.96
N LEU A 454 -0.47 -18.22 6.20
CA LEU A 454 -0.61 -17.60 7.52
C LEU A 454 -1.38 -18.50 8.52
N ASN A 455 -0.82 -18.68 9.71
CA ASN A 455 -1.47 -19.35 10.83
C ASN A 455 -1.17 -18.62 12.15
N ILE A 456 -2.14 -17.84 12.62
CA ILE A 456 -1.98 -16.97 13.80
C ILE A 456 -1.84 -17.80 15.09
N SER A 457 -2.56 -18.92 15.21
CA SER A 457 -2.46 -19.78 16.39
C SER A 457 -1.06 -20.32 16.59
N LYS A 458 -0.40 -20.77 15.50
CA LYS A 458 1.01 -21.20 15.54
C LYS A 458 1.95 -20.02 15.85
N ALA A 459 1.63 -18.82 15.32
CA ALA A 459 2.42 -17.62 15.58
C ALA A 459 2.43 -17.26 17.07
N PHE A 460 1.29 -17.36 17.75
CA PHE A 460 1.22 -17.18 19.21
C PHE A 460 1.99 -18.25 19.97
N ALA A 461 1.92 -19.51 19.54
CA ALA A 461 2.68 -20.59 20.18
C ALA A 461 4.19 -20.39 20.09
N ILE A 462 4.70 -19.97 18.92
CA ILE A 462 6.11 -19.61 18.71
C ILE A 462 6.47 -18.38 19.55
N SER A 463 5.65 -17.34 19.53
CA SER A 463 5.91 -16.10 20.29
C SER A 463 6.00 -16.37 21.78
N LYS A 464 5.10 -17.22 22.33
CA LYS A 464 5.15 -17.64 23.73
C LYS A 464 6.45 -18.38 24.06
N ALA A 465 6.91 -19.26 23.18
CA ALA A 465 8.18 -19.97 23.37
C ALA A 465 9.40 -19.04 23.34
N MET A 466 9.37 -17.97 22.52
CA MET A 466 10.48 -17.03 22.35
C MET A 466 10.50 -15.91 23.39
N PHE A 467 9.32 -15.39 23.77
CA PHE A 467 9.19 -14.16 24.57
C PHE A 467 8.50 -14.38 25.92
N GLY A 468 8.04 -15.59 26.22
CA GLY A 468 7.27 -15.90 27.44
C GLY A 468 5.77 -15.63 27.29
N GLU A 469 5.05 -15.53 28.40
CA GLU A 469 3.62 -15.21 28.38
C GLU A 469 3.36 -13.83 27.76
N SER A 470 2.19 -13.69 27.14
CA SER A 470 1.79 -12.42 26.57
C SER A 470 1.60 -11.33 27.63
N GLU A 471 1.93 -10.07 27.30
CA GLU A 471 1.69 -8.92 28.17
C GLU A 471 0.18 -8.52 28.20
N SER A 472 -0.66 -9.17 27.40
CA SER A 472 -2.11 -8.90 27.29
C SER A 472 -2.87 -9.55 28.44
N GLY A 473 -2.86 -8.92 29.59
CA GLY A 473 -3.51 -9.40 30.80
C GLY A 473 -3.83 -8.28 31.78
N ASN A 474 -4.15 -7.07 31.28
CA ASN A 474 -4.81 -6.02 32.10
C ASN A 474 -5.53 -5.03 31.17
#